data_aab168ae2a55e0ba2bd007a7b94a5c2a
#
_entry.id   aab168ae2a55e0ba2bd007a7b94a5c2a
#
_cell.length_a   1.000
_cell.length_b   1.000
_cell.length_c   1.000
_cell.angle_alpha   90.00
_cell.angle_beta   90.00
_cell.angle_gamma   90.00
#
_symmetry.space_group_name_H-M   'P 1'
#
loop_
_entity.id
_entity.type
_entity.pdbx_description
1 polymer ?
#
loop_
_entity_poly.entity_id
_entity_poly.type
_entity_poly.pdbx_seq_one_letter_code
_entity_poly.pdbx_strand_id
1 'polypeptide(L)'
;MNLNKTFVAVQDASRNMLALSDKEINQILLAGADAALNKKKLMTPILSENQKDLERMPSTDPKYDRLKLTKSRLQDIAADIRNVAALPSPLGKVLKENVLPNGLKIKRVSVPFGVIGIIYEARPNVSFDVFSLCLKSGNACILKGGSDADYSNRAIISVIHEVLEHFNVDTHIVELLPADREATAELLHANDYVDLIIPRGSSSLINFVRQNATVPVIETGAGVCHTFFDRYGDISIGPSIIANAKTRRVSVCNALDCLIIEADSLANLPDLCLPLQSSNVEIFADEPAYHSLRDKYPVELLRLATEDCYGREFLDYKMAIKTVNSFQEALAHIRKYGSKHSECIITDDKTRAEWFCREVDAACVYVNAPTSFTDGAQFGLGAEIGISTQKLHARGPMALEEITTYKWIVEGSGQTRP
;
A
#
# COMPACT_ATOMS: atom_id res chain seq x y z
N MET A 1 -6.55 5.19 29.82
CA MET A 1 -5.09 5.44 29.79
C MET A 1 -4.88 6.86 29.28
N ASN A 2 -3.93 7.63 29.79
CA ASN A 2 -3.70 8.99 29.28
C ASN A 2 -2.41 8.99 28.45
N LEU A 3 -2.51 8.93 27.13
CA LEU A 3 -1.38 8.93 26.20
C LEU A 3 -0.87 10.33 25.84
N ASN A 4 -1.42 11.38 26.47
CA ASN A 4 -1.09 12.77 26.14
C ASN A 4 0.41 13.07 26.28
N LYS A 5 1.08 12.53 27.31
CA LYS A 5 2.54 12.70 27.48
C LYS A 5 3.33 12.08 26.32
N THR A 6 2.92 10.92 25.86
CA THR A 6 3.54 10.24 24.71
C THR A 6 3.34 11.07 23.44
N PHE A 7 2.13 11.57 23.19
CA PHE A 7 1.84 12.39 22.01
C PHE A 7 2.64 13.71 22.01
N VAL A 8 2.74 14.38 23.15
CA VAL A 8 3.58 15.59 23.29
C VAL A 8 5.05 15.27 23.01
N ALA A 9 5.59 14.18 23.59
CA ALA A 9 6.97 13.78 23.37
C ALA A 9 7.28 13.49 21.89
N VAL A 10 6.37 12.78 21.18
CA VAL A 10 6.53 12.51 19.74
C VAL A 10 6.48 13.81 18.93
N GLN A 11 5.57 14.73 19.24
CA GLN A 11 5.45 16.02 18.55
C GLN A 11 6.72 16.87 18.74
N ASP A 12 7.27 16.91 19.94
CA ASP A 12 8.52 17.64 20.21
C ASP A 12 9.71 16.98 19.51
N ALA A 13 9.81 15.65 19.55
CA ALA A 13 10.83 14.91 18.83
C ALA A 13 10.75 15.13 17.30
N SER A 14 9.55 15.21 16.73
CA SER A 14 9.36 15.47 15.28
C SER A 14 9.95 16.82 14.84
N ARG A 15 9.86 17.84 15.70
CA ARG A 15 10.45 19.16 15.45
C ARG A 15 11.97 19.12 15.48
N ASN A 16 12.54 18.42 16.47
CA ASN A 16 13.99 18.26 16.62
C ASN A 16 14.61 17.44 15.46
N MET A 17 13.86 16.49 14.90
CA MET A 17 14.28 15.66 13.79
C MET A 17 14.59 16.47 12.51
N LEU A 18 13.99 17.64 12.33
CA LEU A 18 14.25 18.54 11.19
C LEU A 18 15.69 19.08 11.14
N ALA A 19 16.45 18.95 12.23
CA ALA A 19 17.87 19.31 12.27
C ALA A 19 18.79 18.25 11.66
N LEU A 20 18.31 17.01 11.46
CA LEU A 20 19.10 15.92 10.89
C LEU A 20 19.33 16.15 9.39
N SER A 21 20.58 16.02 8.98
CA SER A 21 20.93 16.01 7.56
C SER A 21 20.52 14.69 6.88
N ASP A 22 20.32 14.71 5.55
CA ASP A 22 20.04 13.48 4.78
C ASP A 22 21.14 12.42 4.96
N LYS A 23 22.40 12.84 5.15
CA LYS A 23 23.53 11.95 5.42
C LYS A 23 23.36 11.22 6.76
N GLU A 24 22.99 11.92 7.82
CA GLU A 24 22.76 11.33 9.15
C GLU A 24 21.56 10.38 9.12
N ILE A 25 20.48 10.78 8.47
CA ILE A 25 19.29 9.93 8.25
C ILE A 25 19.69 8.62 7.56
N ASN A 26 20.48 8.71 6.48
CA ASN A 26 20.94 7.52 5.75
C ASN A 26 21.83 6.62 6.62
N GLN A 27 22.71 7.19 7.45
CA GLN A 27 23.52 6.41 8.37
C GLN A 27 22.68 5.67 9.42
N ILE A 28 21.66 6.30 9.96
CA ILE A 28 20.71 5.69 10.91
C ILE A 28 19.96 4.53 10.23
N LEU A 29 19.45 4.73 9.01
CA LEU A 29 18.75 3.69 8.25
C LEU A 29 19.66 2.48 7.97
N LEU A 30 20.90 2.72 7.52
CA LEU A 30 21.86 1.65 7.26
C LEU A 30 22.23 0.89 8.54
N ALA A 31 22.42 1.59 9.66
CA ALA A 31 22.64 0.96 10.96
C ALA A 31 21.42 0.13 11.40
N GLY A 32 20.19 0.62 11.15
CA GLY A 32 18.95 -0.13 11.39
C GLY A 32 18.87 -1.42 10.58
N ALA A 33 19.22 -1.37 9.29
CA ALA A 33 19.29 -2.55 8.44
C ALA A 33 20.33 -3.57 8.94
N ASP A 34 21.50 -3.11 9.37
CA ASP A 34 22.55 -3.97 9.92
C ASP A 34 22.14 -4.55 11.29
N ALA A 35 21.47 -3.76 12.12
CA ALA A 35 20.94 -4.20 13.40
C ALA A 35 19.91 -5.33 13.25
N ALA A 36 18.97 -5.23 12.31
CA ALA A 36 17.98 -6.27 12.02
C ALA A 36 18.62 -7.63 11.62
N LEU A 37 19.86 -7.61 11.10
CA LEU A 37 20.62 -8.79 10.68
C LEU A 37 21.64 -9.27 11.70
N ASN A 38 21.89 -8.54 12.79
CA ASN A 38 22.87 -8.90 13.79
C ASN A 38 22.43 -10.14 14.59
N LYS A 39 23.02 -11.31 14.24
CA LYS A 39 22.62 -12.62 14.75
C LYS A 39 22.60 -12.72 16.28
N LYS A 40 23.54 -12.09 16.99
CA LYS A 40 23.70 -12.32 18.43
C LYS A 40 22.90 -11.35 19.30
N LYS A 41 22.69 -10.13 18.84
CA LYS A 41 22.09 -9.08 19.66
C LYS A 41 20.60 -8.87 19.39
N LEU A 42 20.17 -8.91 18.12
CA LEU A 42 18.87 -8.35 17.74
C LEU A 42 17.99 -9.29 16.89
N MET A 43 18.56 -10.01 15.93
CA MET A 43 17.78 -10.94 15.10
C MET A 43 17.18 -12.10 15.91
N THR A 44 17.95 -12.69 16.84
CA THR A 44 17.45 -13.81 17.68
C THR A 44 16.32 -13.35 18.61
N PRO A 45 16.42 -12.21 19.32
CA PRO A 45 15.31 -11.65 20.07
C PRO A 45 14.05 -11.42 19.23
N ILE A 46 14.15 -10.78 18.06
CA ILE A 46 12.98 -10.55 17.18
C ILE A 46 12.30 -11.88 16.81
N LEU A 47 13.08 -12.87 16.37
CA LEU A 47 12.53 -14.19 15.98
C LEU A 47 11.95 -14.95 17.18
N SER A 48 12.57 -14.84 18.38
CA SER A 48 12.07 -15.45 19.60
C SER A 48 10.73 -14.83 20.04
N GLU A 49 10.62 -13.50 19.99
CA GLU A 49 9.38 -12.81 20.33
C GLU A 49 8.29 -13.07 19.29
N ASN A 50 8.66 -13.15 18.00
CA ASN A 50 7.72 -13.55 16.94
C ASN A 50 7.19 -14.96 17.12
N GLN A 51 8.01 -15.89 17.61
CA GLN A 51 7.56 -17.24 17.91
C GLN A 51 6.45 -17.25 18.98
N LYS A 52 6.53 -16.40 20.00
CA LYS A 52 5.46 -16.25 21.02
C LYS A 52 4.14 -15.77 20.43
N ASP A 53 4.20 -14.83 19.45
CA ASP A 53 3.00 -14.39 18.75
C ASP A 53 2.42 -15.52 17.89
N LEU A 54 3.26 -16.30 17.19
CA LEU A 54 2.84 -17.42 16.36
C LEU A 54 2.19 -18.54 17.18
N GLU A 55 2.67 -18.82 18.40
CA GLU A 55 2.09 -19.83 19.30
C GLU A 55 0.67 -19.48 19.78
N ARG A 56 0.29 -18.19 19.70
CA ARG A 56 -1.05 -17.71 20.06
C ARG A 56 -2.04 -17.72 18.89
N MET A 57 -1.57 -18.06 17.67
CA MET A 57 -2.37 -18.03 16.44
C MET A 57 -2.42 -19.42 15.80
N PRO A 58 -3.60 -19.94 15.44
CA PRO A 58 -3.71 -21.18 14.69
C PRO A 58 -2.96 -21.10 13.35
N SER A 59 -2.19 -22.13 13.00
CA SER A 59 -1.44 -22.15 11.73
C SER A 59 -2.34 -22.13 10.47
N THR A 60 -3.63 -22.40 10.65
CA THR A 60 -4.67 -22.34 9.61
C THR A 60 -5.26 -20.94 9.44
N ASP A 61 -4.94 -20.00 10.34
CA ASP A 61 -5.41 -18.61 10.21
C ASP A 61 -4.75 -17.94 8.98
N PRO A 62 -5.51 -17.31 8.11
CA PRO A 62 -4.96 -16.58 6.95
C PRO A 62 -3.94 -15.51 7.31
N LYS A 63 -3.96 -15.01 8.54
CA LYS A 63 -2.99 -14.01 9.06
C LYS A 63 -1.67 -14.64 9.48
N TYR A 64 -1.61 -15.97 9.71
CA TYR A 64 -0.42 -16.65 10.23
C TYR A 64 0.82 -16.43 9.37
N ASP A 65 0.70 -16.56 8.04
CA ASP A 65 1.81 -16.31 7.13
C ASP A 65 2.27 -14.84 7.14
N ARG A 66 1.33 -13.90 7.29
CA ARG A 66 1.65 -12.46 7.38
C ARG A 66 2.38 -12.11 8.68
N LEU A 67 2.03 -12.79 9.79
CA LEU A 67 2.63 -12.60 11.10
C LEU A 67 4.05 -13.19 11.19
N LYS A 68 4.30 -14.29 10.48
CA LYS A 68 5.54 -15.04 10.57
C LYS A 68 6.74 -14.27 10.07
N LEU A 69 7.73 -14.05 10.93
CA LEU A 69 9.06 -13.59 10.56
C LEU A 69 10.03 -14.78 10.43
N THR A 70 10.89 -14.73 9.43
CA THR A 70 11.98 -15.69 9.20
C THR A 70 13.27 -14.93 8.98
N LYS A 71 14.39 -15.63 9.04
CA LYS A 71 15.68 -15.01 8.70
C LYS A 71 15.67 -14.41 7.30
N SER A 72 15.07 -15.10 6.32
CA SER A 72 14.95 -14.57 4.95
C SER A 72 14.13 -13.28 4.93
N ARG A 73 12.95 -13.25 5.59
CA ARG A 73 12.12 -12.04 5.67
C ARG A 73 12.83 -10.88 6.35
N LEU A 74 13.65 -11.12 7.38
CA LEU A 74 14.47 -10.05 7.97
C LEU A 74 15.58 -9.58 7.02
N GLN A 75 16.10 -10.46 6.16
CA GLN A 75 17.05 -10.06 5.10
C GLN A 75 16.39 -9.18 4.06
N ASP A 76 15.15 -9.52 3.65
CA ASP A 76 14.36 -8.73 2.71
C ASP A 76 14.04 -7.34 3.31
N ILE A 77 13.59 -7.29 4.56
CA ILE A 77 13.36 -6.03 5.30
C ILE A 77 14.63 -5.16 5.35
N ALA A 78 15.77 -5.75 5.67
CA ALA A 78 17.03 -5.02 5.70
C ALA A 78 17.44 -4.50 4.31
N ALA A 79 17.14 -5.24 3.25
CA ALA A 79 17.35 -4.78 1.87
C ALA A 79 16.43 -3.60 1.54
N ASP A 80 15.16 -3.66 1.93
CA ASP A 80 14.19 -2.58 1.73
C ASP A 80 14.59 -1.30 2.48
N ILE A 81 15.06 -1.41 3.73
CA ILE A 81 15.59 -0.25 4.48
C ILE A 81 16.80 0.36 3.73
N ARG A 82 17.72 -0.45 3.18
CA ARG A 82 18.85 0.05 2.39
C ARG A 82 18.39 0.71 1.09
N ASN A 83 17.37 0.18 0.44
CA ASN A 83 16.77 0.80 -0.72
C ASN A 83 16.21 2.19 -0.38
N VAL A 84 15.47 2.32 0.74
CA VAL A 84 14.98 3.62 1.22
C VAL A 84 16.12 4.59 1.52
N ALA A 85 17.20 4.12 2.17
CA ALA A 85 18.36 4.96 2.45
C ALA A 85 19.04 5.50 1.17
N ALA A 86 19.00 4.73 0.08
CA ALA A 86 19.57 5.12 -1.21
C ALA A 86 18.69 6.11 -2.01
N LEU A 87 17.41 6.24 -1.67
CA LEU A 87 16.51 7.18 -2.34
C LEU A 87 16.90 8.64 -2.04
N PRO A 88 16.68 9.57 -2.98
CA PRO A 88 16.85 10.99 -2.70
C PRO A 88 15.86 11.48 -1.65
N SER A 89 16.29 12.40 -0.79
CA SER A 89 15.38 13.01 0.18
C SER A 89 14.19 13.68 -0.53
N PRO A 90 12.95 13.48 -0.08
CA PRO A 90 11.79 14.18 -0.63
C PRO A 90 11.70 15.63 -0.14
N LEU A 91 12.46 16.02 0.87
CA LEU A 91 12.35 17.29 1.56
C LEU A 91 13.11 18.42 0.86
N GLY A 92 12.59 19.64 0.98
CA GLY A 92 13.23 20.83 0.43
C GLY A 92 13.15 20.95 -1.10
N LYS A 93 12.45 20.05 -1.79
CA LYS A 93 12.26 20.14 -3.25
C LYS A 93 11.39 21.35 -3.59
N VAL A 94 11.86 22.19 -4.53
CA VAL A 94 11.06 23.28 -5.08
C VAL A 94 10.07 22.71 -6.09
N LEU A 95 8.81 22.59 -5.68
CA LEU A 95 7.73 22.03 -6.50
C LEU A 95 7.20 23.04 -7.51
N LYS A 96 7.26 24.35 -7.17
CA LYS A 96 6.86 25.44 -8.03
C LYS A 96 7.59 26.71 -7.60
N GLU A 97 8.03 27.52 -8.55
CA GLU A 97 8.61 28.83 -8.31
C GLU A 97 7.98 29.85 -9.24
N ASN A 98 7.74 31.08 -8.75
CA ASN A 98 7.23 32.19 -9.51
C ASN A 98 7.80 33.50 -8.97
N VAL A 99 8.12 34.45 -9.86
CA VAL A 99 8.48 35.81 -9.52
C VAL A 99 7.38 36.72 -10.01
N LEU A 100 6.74 37.44 -9.06
CA LEU A 100 5.65 38.37 -9.39
C LEU A 100 6.18 39.64 -10.00
N PRO A 101 5.33 40.44 -10.73
CA PRO A 101 5.73 41.70 -11.33
C PRO A 101 6.28 42.73 -10.33
N ASN A 102 5.88 42.63 -9.05
CA ASN A 102 6.37 43.48 -7.97
C ASN A 102 7.70 42.99 -7.35
N GLY A 103 8.29 41.92 -7.89
CA GLY A 103 9.56 41.36 -7.43
C GLY A 103 9.46 40.32 -6.30
N LEU A 104 8.26 40.00 -5.77
CA LEU A 104 8.11 38.93 -4.80
C LEU A 104 8.44 37.57 -5.44
N LYS A 105 9.33 36.80 -4.79
CA LYS A 105 9.63 35.41 -5.17
C LYS A 105 8.78 34.48 -4.32
N ILE A 106 8.02 33.62 -4.98
CA ILE A 106 7.12 32.68 -4.32
C ILE A 106 7.55 31.26 -4.69
N LYS A 107 7.90 30.46 -3.69
CA LYS A 107 8.29 29.04 -3.86
C LYS A 107 7.32 28.15 -3.11
N ARG A 108 6.92 27.06 -3.73
CA ARG A 108 6.25 25.96 -3.06
C ARG A 108 7.28 24.86 -2.81
N VAL A 109 7.54 24.55 -1.54
CA VAL A 109 8.62 23.65 -1.12
C VAL A 109 8.05 22.50 -0.34
N SER A 110 8.52 21.26 -0.64
CA SER A 110 8.11 20.06 0.08
C SER A 110 8.62 20.05 1.53
N VAL A 111 7.76 19.61 2.45
CA VAL A 111 8.03 19.51 3.89
C VAL A 111 7.36 18.24 4.43
N PRO A 112 7.81 17.68 5.59
CA PRO A 112 7.10 16.57 6.22
C PRO A 112 5.69 16.99 6.65
N PHE A 113 4.81 16.01 6.87
CA PHE A 113 3.56 16.24 7.60
C PHE A 113 3.82 16.63 9.04
N GLY A 114 4.72 15.90 9.71
CA GLY A 114 5.04 16.05 11.13
C GLY A 114 4.95 14.71 11.85
N VAL A 115 3.80 14.37 12.42
CA VAL A 115 3.55 13.11 13.13
C VAL A 115 2.53 12.27 12.37
N ILE A 116 2.93 11.04 11.98
CA ILE A 116 2.06 10.10 11.26
C ILE A 116 1.69 8.93 12.18
N GLY A 117 0.40 8.72 12.42
CA GLY A 117 -0.15 7.55 13.11
C GLY A 117 -0.36 6.39 12.13
N ILE A 118 0.17 5.21 12.44
CA ILE A 118 -0.06 4.00 11.63
C ILE A 118 -0.79 2.96 12.47
N ILE A 119 -1.98 2.56 12.03
CA ILE A 119 -2.78 1.51 12.68
C ILE A 119 -2.73 0.26 11.80
N TYR A 120 -2.19 -0.86 12.31
CA TYR A 120 -1.95 -2.05 11.48
C TYR A 120 -2.22 -3.37 12.21
N GLU A 121 -2.54 -4.42 11.42
CA GLU A 121 -2.85 -5.78 11.89
C GLU A 121 -1.76 -6.75 11.44
N ALA A 122 -1.43 -7.76 12.30
CA ALA A 122 -0.68 -8.99 11.99
C ALA A 122 0.48 -8.87 10.97
N ARG A 123 1.23 -7.76 10.99
CA ARG A 123 2.30 -7.48 10.02
C ARG A 123 3.48 -6.81 10.72
N PRO A 124 4.30 -7.54 11.48
CA PRO A 124 5.40 -6.93 12.25
C PRO A 124 6.44 -6.22 11.37
N ASN A 125 6.63 -6.63 10.10
CA ASN A 125 7.49 -5.92 9.15
C ASN A 125 7.09 -4.43 8.96
N VAL A 126 5.81 -4.10 9.08
CA VAL A 126 5.31 -2.72 8.92
C VAL A 126 6.01 -1.75 9.86
N SER A 127 6.43 -2.19 11.06
CA SER A 127 7.17 -1.35 12.01
C SER A 127 8.49 -0.83 11.42
N PHE A 128 9.25 -1.68 10.72
CA PHE A 128 10.49 -1.28 10.05
C PHE A 128 10.21 -0.45 8.79
N ASP A 129 9.24 -0.87 7.99
CA ASP A 129 8.90 -0.20 6.73
C ASP A 129 8.47 1.25 6.99
N VAL A 130 7.55 1.43 7.97
CA VAL A 130 7.06 2.75 8.37
C VAL A 130 8.16 3.60 8.97
N PHE A 131 8.95 3.03 9.90
CA PHE A 131 10.07 3.77 10.49
C PHE A 131 11.01 4.30 9.42
N SER A 132 11.41 3.45 8.46
CA SER A 132 12.36 3.85 7.43
C SER A 132 11.82 4.96 6.51
N LEU A 133 10.56 4.84 6.08
CA LEU A 133 9.92 5.83 5.23
C LEU A 133 9.65 7.14 5.99
N CYS A 134 9.17 7.08 7.24
CA CYS A 134 8.92 8.25 8.05
C CYS A 134 10.22 8.99 8.37
N LEU A 135 11.27 8.29 8.82
CA LEU A 135 12.57 8.92 9.09
C LEU A 135 13.14 9.59 7.82
N LYS A 136 13.11 8.91 6.66
CA LYS A 136 13.64 9.45 5.40
C LYS A 136 12.84 10.66 4.89
N SER A 137 11.55 10.73 5.18
CA SER A 137 10.67 11.85 4.82
C SER A 137 10.53 12.92 5.91
N GLY A 138 11.30 12.83 7.01
CA GLY A 138 11.30 13.81 8.10
C GLY A 138 10.08 13.76 9.00
N ASN A 139 9.33 12.66 9.01
CA ASN A 139 8.17 12.47 9.87
C ASN A 139 8.52 11.62 11.09
N ALA A 140 8.01 11.99 12.26
CA ALA A 140 7.90 11.07 13.38
C ALA A 140 6.69 10.15 13.18
N CYS A 141 6.70 8.96 13.80
CA CYS A 141 5.58 8.04 13.66
C CYS A 141 5.12 7.46 14.99
N ILE A 142 3.80 7.30 15.10
CA ILE A 142 3.13 6.59 16.18
C ILE A 142 2.56 5.30 15.62
N LEU A 143 3.05 4.18 16.11
CA LEU A 143 2.69 2.84 15.68
C LEU A 143 1.63 2.26 16.61
N LYS A 144 0.54 1.77 16.07
CA LYS A 144 -0.52 1.08 16.80
C LYS A 144 -0.76 -0.29 16.16
N GLY A 145 0.01 -1.28 16.62
CA GLY A 145 -0.12 -2.67 16.17
C GLY A 145 -1.33 -3.39 16.80
N GLY A 146 -1.73 -4.49 16.19
CA GLY A 146 -2.69 -5.42 16.78
C GLY A 146 -2.07 -6.27 17.89
N SER A 147 -2.93 -6.84 18.76
CA SER A 147 -2.50 -7.73 19.86
C SER A 147 -1.92 -9.06 19.37
N ASP A 148 -2.18 -9.42 18.12
CA ASP A 148 -1.66 -10.61 17.46
C ASP A 148 -0.15 -10.55 17.13
N ALA A 149 0.45 -9.33 17.12
CA ALA A 149 1.86 -9.11 16.82
C ALA A 149 2.59 -8.29 17.93
N ASP A 150 2.05 -8.23 19.15
CA ASP A 150 2.54 -7.32 20.19
C ASP A 150 3.99 -7.62 20.61
N TYR A 151 4.34 -8.89 20.80
CA TYR A 151 5.72 -9.27 21.15
C TYR A 151 6.71 -8.92 20.03
N SER A 152 6.37 -9.22 18.81
CA SER A 152 7.21 -8.91 17.64
C SER A 152 7.42 -7.40 17.48
N ASN A 153 6.34 -6.63 17.59
CA ASN A 153 6.38 -5.17 17.45
C ASN A 153 7.27 -4.54 18.52
N ARG A 154 7.13 -4.94 19.77
CA ARG A 154 7.98 -4.45 20.88
C ARG A 154 9.45 -4.77 20.66
N ALA A 155 9.77 -5.99 20.21
CA ALA A 155 11.13 -6.39 19.91
C ALA A 155 11.73 -5.55 18.78
N ILE A 156 10.98 -5.27 17.72
CA ILE A 156 11.42 -4.43 16.61
C ILE A 156 11.66 -2.99 17.06
N ILE A 157 10.74 -2.40 17.82
CA ILE A 157 10.88 -1.02 18.32
C ILE A 157 12.08 -0.91 19.27
N SER A 158 12.33 -1.89 20.12
CA SER A 158 13.56 -1.92 20.95
C SER A 158 14.84 -1.85 20.12
N VAL A 159 14.88 -2.57 18.98
CA VAL A 159 16.02 -2.51 18.04
C VAL A 159 16.16 -1.13 17.43
N ILE A 160 15.06 -0.52 17.01
CA ILE A 160 15.06 0.82 16.43
C ILE A 160 15.53 1.84 17.47
N HIS A 161 15.04 1.77 18.71
CA HIS A 161 15.47 2.66 19.79
C HIS A 161 16.97 2.53 20.09
N GLU A 162 17.52 1.31 20.17
CA GLU A 162 18.97 1.11 20.35
C GLU A 162 19.79 1.79 19.24
N VAL A 163 19.31 1.75 18.00
CA VAL A 163 19.97 2.43 16.88
C VAL A 163 19.87 3.94 17.03
N LEU A 164 18.72 4.49 17.37
CA LEU A 164 18.52 5.94 17.56
C LEU A 164 19.38 6.47 18.69
N GLU A 165 19.45 5.78 19.84
CA GLU A 165 20.29 6.12 20.97
C GLU A 165 21.79 6.15 20.58
N HIS A 166 22.24 5.20 19.75
CA HIS A 166 23.62 5.18 19.27
C HIS A 166 23.99 6.43 18.46
N PHE A 167 23.02 7.02 17.76
CA PHE A 167 23.18 8.27 17.00
C PHE A 167 22.80 9.53 17.81
N ASN A 168 22.49 9.41 19.10
CA ASN A 168 22.01 10.49 19.97
C ASN A 168 20.74 11.18 19.39
N VAL A 169 19.87 10.42 18.74
CA VAL A 169 18.57 10.87 18.24
C VAL A 169 17.49 10.49 19.24
N ASP A 170 16.55 11.41 19.46
CA ASP A 170 15.42 11.20 20.36
C ASP A 170 14.58 9.99 19.92
N THR A 171 14.47 8.99 20.79
CA THR A 171 13.73 7.75 20.49
C THR A 171 12.24 7.98 20.28
N HIS A 172 11.68 9.08 20.80
CA HIS A 172 10.26 9.44 20.61
C HIS A 172 9.89 9.78 19.16
N ILE A 173 10.86 9.85 18.23
CA ILE A 173 10.52 9.93 16.81
C ILE A 173 9.79 8.67 16.28
N VAL A 174 9.82 7.58 17.03
CA VAL A 174 9.02 6.37 16.78
C VAL A 174 8.51 5.81 18.10
N GLU A 175 7.19 5.77 18.27
CA GLU A 175 6.53 5.26 19.46
C GLU A 175 5.55 4.14 19.13
N LEU A 176 5.55 3.10 19.96
CA LEU A 176 4.58 2.01 19.88
C LEU A 176 3.56 2.11 20.98
N LEU A 177 2.31 2.35 20.61
CA LEU A 177 1.20 2.39 21.56
C LEU A 177 0.82 0.99 22.05
N PRO A 178 0.20 0.88 23.24
CA PRO A 178 -0.38 -0.37 23.73
C PRO A 178 -1.36 -0.98 22.71
N ALA A 179 -1.41 -2.31 22.66
CA ALA A 179 -2.22 -3.04 21.69
C ALA A 179 -3.73 -3.09 22.00
N ASP A 180 -4.19 -2.31 22.99
CA ASP A 180 -5.60 -2.25 23.41
C ASP A 180 -6.45 -1.30 22.53
N ARG A 181 -7.78 -1.36 22.73
CA ARG A 181 -8.74 -0.53 21.98
C ARG A 181 -8.77 0.92 22.45
N GLU A 182 -8.45 1.17 23.70
CA GLU A 182 -8.45 2.51 24.29
C GLU A 182 -7.35 3.36 23.65
N ALA A 183 -6.14 2.81 23.50
CA ALA A 183 -5.06 3.47 22.79
C ALA A 183 -5.40 3.78 21.33
N THR A 184 -6.17 2.89 20.66
CA THR A 184 -6.67 3.18 19.31
C THR A 184 -7.61 4.37 19.33
N ALA A 185 -8.57 4.42 20.25
CA ALA A 185 -9.53 5.52 20.36
C ALA A 185 -8.83 6.86 20.66
N GLU A 186 -7.85 6.87 21.58
CA GLU A 186 -7.06 8.08 21.86
C GLU A 186 -6.29 8.57 20.62
N LEU A 187 -5.66 7.65 19.85
CA LEU A 187 -4.93 8.01 18.63
C LEU A 187 -5.86 8.60 17.55
N LEU A 188 -7.07 8.03 17.36
CA LEU A 188 -8.02 8.49 16.36
C LEU A 188 -8.49 9.94 16.59
N HIS A 189 -8.37 10.44 17.81
CA HIS A 189 -8.82 11.77 18.22
C HIS A 189 -7.68 12.73 18.64
N ALA A 190 -6.43 12.35 18.40
CA ALA A 190 -5.25 13.11 18.80
C ALA A 190 -4.91 14.28 17.83
N ASN A 191 -5.90 15.08 17.42
CA ASN A 191 -5.76 16.14 16.42
C ASN A 191 -4.69 17.19 16.72
N ASP A 192 -4.43 17.45 18.02
CA ASP A 192 -3.45 18.46 18.43
C ASP A 192 -1.99 17.97 18.28
N TYR A 193 -1.80 16.66 18.06
CA TYR A 193 -0.49 16.00 18.11
C TYR A 193 -0.17 15.17 16.87
N VAL A 194 -1.18 14.69 16.16
CA VAL A 194 -1.05 13.77 15.02
C VAL A 194 -1.64 14.43 13.77
N ASP A 195 -0.83 14.55 12.75
CA ASP A 195 -1.18 15.25 11.51
C ASP A 195 -1.93 14.34 10.51
N LEU A 196 -1.66 13.04 10.57
CA LEU A 196 -2.18 12.07 9.61
C LEU A 196 -2.26 10.68 10.22
N ILE A 197 -3.32 9.91 9.89
CA ILE A 197 -3.42 8.47 10.19
C ILE A 197 -3.48 7.67 8.88
N ILE A 198 -2.72 6.56 8.83
CA ILE A 198 -2.75 5.60 7.73
C ILE A 198 -3.09 4.22 8.29
N PRO A 199 -4.31 3.71 8.07
CA PRO A 199 -4.67 2.34 8.47
C PRO A 199 -4.10 1.31 7.48
N ARG A 200 -3.63 0.15 8.02
CA ARG A 200 -3.06 -0.97 7.26
C ARG A 200 -3.63 -2.30 7.74
N GLY A 201 -4.59 -2.87 7.06
CA GLY A 201 -5.19 -4.12 7.50
C GLY A 201 -6.39 -4.54 6.67
N SER A 202 -7.34 -5.17 7.33
CA SER A 202 -8.62 -5.58 6.74
C SER A 202 -9.49 -4.40 6.36
N SER A 203 -10.40 -4.60 5.41
CA SER A 203 -11.41 -3.59 5.04
C SER A 203 -12.23 -3.12 6.25
N SER A 204 -12.45 -4.01 7.23
CA SER A 204 -13.15 -3.66 8.48
C SER A 204 -12.37 -2.68 9.34
N LEU A 205 -11.04 -2.86 9.47
CA LEU A 205 -10.18 -1.90 10.17
C LEU A 205 -10.15 -0.56 9.46
N ILE A 206 -9.97 -0.56 8.14
CA ILE A 206 -9.91 0.67 7.33
C ILE A 206 -11.21 1.45 7.46
N ASN A 207 -12.36 0.80 7.32
CA ASN A 207 -13.67 1.41 7.49
C ASN A 207 -13.89 1.94 8.91
N PHE A 208 -13.45 1.18 9.93
CA PHE A 208 -13.54 1.62 11.32
C PHE A 208 -12.74 2.90 11.55
N VAL A 209 -11.48 2.96 11.10
CA VAL A 209 -10.64 4.16 11.22
C VAL A 209 -11.26 5.34 10.48
N ARG A 210 -11.70 5.15 9.24
CA ARG A 210 -12.34 6.19 8.43
C ARG A 210 -13.58 6.80 9.10
N GLN A 211 -14.40 5.97 9.75
CA GLN A 211 -15.66 6.40 10.37
C GLN A 211 -15.47 7.04 11.74
N ASN A 212 -14.39 6.74 12.44
CA ASN A 212 -14.20 7.16 13.83
C ASN A 212 -13.05 8.16 14.03
N ALA A 213 -12.15 8.31 13.07
CA ALA A 213 -11.05 9.27 13.22
C ALA A 213 -11.53 10.70 13.01
N THR A 214 -11.04 11.60 13.87
CA THR A 214 -11.11 13.05 13.66
C THR A 214 -9.80 13.60 13.10
N VAL A 215 -8.68 12.90 13.33
CA VAL A 215 -7.41 13.13 12.63
C VAL A 215 -7.59 12.79 11.14
N PRO A 216 -7.04 13.57 10.20
CA PRO A 216 -7.06 13.23 8.77
C PRO A 216 -6.57 11.82 8.49
N VAL A 217 -7.25 11.10 7.57
CA VAL A 217 -6.91 9.70 7.22
C VAL A 217 -6.59 9.58 5.74
N ILE A 218 -5.49 8.90 5.41
CA ILE A 218 -5.25 8.38 4.06
C ILE A 218 -5.57 6.88 4.06
N GLU A 219 -6.62 6.51 3.33
CA GLU A 219 -7.07 5.13 3.27
C GLU A 219 -6.22 4.29 2.32
N THR A 220 -5.80 3.12 2.77
CA THR A 220 -5.31 2.06 1.88
C THR A 220 -6.50 1.13 1.61
N GLY A 221 -7.06 1.22 0.40
CA GLY A 221 -8.30 0.49 0.06
C GLY A 221 -8.11 -1.01 -0.14
N ALA A 222 -9.22 -1.77 -0.06
CA ALA A 222 -9.27 -3.13 -0.61
C ALA A 222 -9.06 -3.09 -2.13
N GLY A 223 -8.40 -4.09 -2.68
CA GLY A 223 -8.13 -4.18 -4.11
C GLY A 223 -9.09 -5.11 -4.81
N VAL A 224 -10.21 -4.61 -5.36
CA VAL A 224 -10.98 -5.34 -6.37
C VAL A 224 -10.51 -4.88 -7.73
N CYS A 225 -9.68 -5.71 -8.39
CA CYS A 225 -9.03 -5.36 -9.65
C CYS A 225 -9.66 -6.09 -10.83
N HIS A 226 -9.82 -5.37 -11.94
CA HIS A 226 -10.34 -5.94 -13.18
C HIS A 226 -9.29 -5.96 -14.27
N THR A 227 -9.39 -6.97 -15.13
CA THR A 227 -8.76 -6.96 -16.45
C THR A 227 -9.85 -7.10 -17.49
N PHE A 228 -9.96 -6.12 -18.37
CA PHE A 228 -10.90 -6.12 -19.47
C PHE A 228 -10.22 -6.59 -20.77
N PHE A 229 -10.62 -7.76 -21.26
CA PHE A 229 -10.20 -8.25 -22.59
C PHE A 229 -11.19 -7.73 -23.62
N ASP A 230 -10.74 -6.74 -24.36
CA ASP A 230 -11.47 -6.04 -25.39
C ASP A 230 -11.65 -6.91 -26.67
N ARG A 231 -12.57 -6.57 -27.56
CA ARG A 231 -12.73 -7.24 -28.87
C ARG A 231 -11.48 -7.16 -29.75
N TYR A 232 -10.65 -6.16 -29.55
CA TYR A 232 -9.37 -5.99 -30.21
C TYR A 232 -8.19 -6.46 -29.32
N GLY A 233 -8.46 -7.30 -28.34
CA GLY A 233 -7.44 -7.82 -27.44
C GLY A 233 -6.54 -8.83 -28.14
N ASP A 234 -5.22 -8.69 -27.96
CA ASP A 234 -4.24 -9.61 -28.48
C ASP A 234 -4.19 -10.90 -27.66
N ILE A 235 -4.59 -12.01 -28.28
CA ILE A 235 -4.59 -13.34 -27.68
C ILE A 235 -3.17 -13.86 -27.40
N SER A 236 -2.15 -13.34 -28.05
CA SER A 236 -0.77 -13.77 -27.83
C SER A 236 -0.20 -13.30 -26.49
N ILE A 237 -0.69 -12.17 -25.95
CA ILE A 237 -0.25 -11.60 -24.67
C ILE A 237 -1.30 -11.76 -23.56
N GLY A 238 -2.58 -11.84 -23.91
CA GLY A 238 -3.71 -11.92 -22.97
C GLY A 238 -3.55 -12.98 -21.89
N PRO A 239 -3.27 -14.25 -22.24
CA PRO A 239 -3.14 -15.34 -21.27
C PRO A 239 -2.06 -15.07 -20.21
N SER A 240 -0.91 -14.54 -20.63
CA SER A 240 0.22 -14.27 -19.74
C SER A 240 -0.08 -13.10 -18.78
N ILE A 241 -0.76 -12.05 -19.26
CA ILE A 241 -1.17 -10.91 -18.45
C ILE A 241 -2.18 -11.35 -17.38
N ILE A 242 -3.22 -12.09 -17.76
CA ILE A 242 -4.27 -12.59 -16.87
C ILE A 242 -3.68 -13.53 -15.82
N ALA A 243 -2.87 -14.51 -16.27
CA ALA A 243 -2.23 -15.45 -15.36
C ALA A 243 -1.29 -14.74 -14.36
N ASN A 244 -0.46 -13.81 -14.82
CA ASN A 244 0.43 -13.05 -13.94
C ASN A 244 -0.36 -12.22 -12.94
N ALA A 245 -1.39 -11.49 -13.39
CA ALA A 245 -2.23 -10.67 -12.54
C ALA A 245 -2.92 -11.51 -11.44
N LYS A 246 -3.33 -12.76 -11.74
CA LYS A 246 -4.02 -13.62 -10.77
C LYS A 246 -3.08 -14.47 -9.93
N THR A 247 -2.06 -15.10 -10.51
CA THR A 247 -1.37 -16.22 -9.85
C THR A 247 0.00 -15.87 -9.27
N ARG A 248 0.60 -14.72 -9.60
CA ARG A 248 1.90 -14.30 -9.06
C ARG A 248 1.88 -14.25 -7.53
N ARG A 249 0.83 -13.66 -6.95
CA ARG A 249 0.59 -13.61 -5.51
C ARG A 249 -0.89 -13.28 -5.26
N VAL A 250 -1.67 -14.22 -4.82
CA VAL A 250 -3.14 -14.05 -4.64
C VAL A 250 -3.53 -13.23 -3.43
N SER A 251 -2.67 -13.14 -2.40
CA SER A 251 -2.99 -12.51 -1.11
C SER A 251 -2.70 -11.01 -1.05
N VAL A 252 -2.60 -10.34 -2.21
CA VAL A 252 -2.30 -8.90 -2.33
C VAL A 252 -3.42 -8.16 -3.06
N CYS A 253 -3.58 -6.88 -2.76
CA CYS A 253 -4.67 -6.02 -3.24
C CYS A 253 -4.63 -5.71 -4.75
N ASN A 254 -3.52 -5.97 -5.44
CA ASN A 254 -3.36 -5.77 -6.88
C ASN A 254 -3.61 -7.06 -7.70
N ALA A 255 -3.99 -8.18 -7.02
CA ALA A 255 -4.33 -9.42 -7.70
C ALA A 255 -5.65 -9.27 -8.49
N LEU A 256 -5.72 -9.92 -9.65
CA LEU A 256 -6.92 -9.92 -10.48
C LEU A 256 -8.09 -10.63 -9.76
N ASP A 257 -9.23 -9.96 -9.64
CA ASP A 257 -10.45 -10.53 -9.07
C ASP A 257 -11.55 -10.75 -10.09
N CYS A 258 -11.61 -9.95 -11.16
CA CYS A 258 -12.60 -10.12 -12.21
C CYS A 258 -12.01 -9.90 -13.62
N LEU A 259 -12.11 -10.91 -14.47
CA LEU A 259 -11.89 -10.79 -15.90
C LEU A 259 -13.20 -10.35 -16.57
N ILE A 260 -13.17 -9.24 -17.29
CA ILE A 260 -14.28 -8.79 -18.14
C ILE A 260 -13.90 -9.14 -19.58
N ILE A 261 -14.85 -9.69 -20.33
CA ILE A 261 -14.65 -10.05 -21.74
C ILE A 261 -15.81 -9.59 -22.62
N GLU A 262 -15.52 -8.98 -23.77
CA GLU A 262 -16.59 -8.70 -24.74
C GLU A 262 -17.12 -10.01 -25.37
N ALA A 263 -18.42 -10.07 -25.60
CA ALA A 263 -19.10 -11.23 -26.14
C ALA A 263 -18.48 -11.70 -27.49
N ASP A 264 -18.05 -10.76 -28.31
CA ASP A 264 -17.39 -11.04 -29.58
C ASP A 264 -16.05 -11.80 -29.43
N SER A 265 -15.46 -11.73 -28.23
CA SER A 265 -14.18 -12.38 -27.89
C SER A 265 -14.34 -13.67 -27.08
N LEU A 266 -15.55 -14.12 -26.77
CA LEU A 266 -15.80 -15.32 -25.95
C LEU A 266 -15.15 -16.61 -26.52
N ALA A 267 -14.95 -16.70 -27.83
CA ALA A 267 -14.25 -17.82 -28.45
C ALA A 267 -12.79 -17.95 -27.97
N ASN A 268 -12.17 -16.84 -27.54
CA ASN A 268 -10.80 -16.80 -27.04
C ASN A 268 -10.70 -17.12 -25.53
N LEU A 269 -11.83 -17.13 -24.81
CA LEU A 269 -11.84 -17.28 -23.36
C LEU A 269 -11.14 -18.56 -22.84
N PRO A 270 -11.29 -19.73 -23.50
CA PRO A 270 -10.57 -20.93 -23.07
C PRO A 270 -9.04 -20.77 -23.11
N ASP A 271 -8.51 -20.14 -24.15
CA ASP A 271 -7.07 -19.92 -24.31
C ASP A 271 -6.57 -18.88 -23.29
N LEU A 272 -7.36 -17.84 -23.03
CA LEU A 272 -7.06 -16.84 -21.97
C LEU A 272 -6.98 -17.45 -20.58
N CYS A 273 -7.83 -18.46 -20.29
CA CYS A 273 -7.89 -19.10 -18.98
C CYS A 273 -6.96 -20.32 -18.85
N LEU A 274 -6.40 -20.83 -19.95
CA LEU A 274 -5.58 -22.05 -19.94
C LEU A 274 -4.42 -22.01 -18.92
N PRO A 275 -3.63 -20.94 -18.79
CA PRO A 275 -2.54 -20.90 -17.81
C PRO A 275 -3.00 -20.93 -16.35
N LEU A 276 -4.24 -20.55 -16.06
CA LEU A 276 -4.81 -20.54 -14.71
C LEU A 276 -5.02 -21.94 -14.14
N GLN A 277 -5.17 -22.95 -15.01
CA GLN A 277 -5.36 -24.35 -14.60
C GLN A 277 -4.19 -24.89 -13.80
N SER A 278 -2.96 -24.52 -14.15
CA SER A 278 -1.76 -24.97 -13.44
C SER A 278 -1.69 -24.51 -11.97
N SER A 279 -2.41 -23.45 -11.66
CA SER A 279 -2.52 -22.90 -10.30
C SER A 279 -3.86 -23.26 -9.61
N ASN A 280 -4.67 -24.14 -10.22
CA ASN A 280 -5.99 -24.54 -9.71
C ASN A 280 -6.89 -23.33 -9.38
N VAL A 281 -6.95 -22.33 -10.26
CA VAL A 281 -7.80 -21.15 -10.03
C VAL A 281 -9.25 -21.55 -10.19
N GLU A 282 -10.06 -21.34 -9.15
CA GLU A 282 -11.52 -21.52 -9.21
C GLU A 282 -12.17 -20.29 -9.88
N ILE A 283 -12.90 -20.53 -10.95
CA ILE A 283 -13.54 -19.49 -11.77
C ILE A 283 -15.05 -19.45 -11.54
N PHE A 284 -15.55 -18.28 -11.18
CA PHE A 284 -16.97 -17.96 -11.10
C PHE A 284 -17.37 -17.19 -12.37
N ALA A 285 -17.96 -17.87 -13.34
CA ALA A 285 -18.28 -17.33 -14.66
C ALA A 285 -19.77 -17.05 -14.81
N ASP A 286 -20.13 -15.92 -15.47
CA ASP A 286 -21.51 -15.74 -15.89
C ASP A 286 -21.91 -16.78 -16.97
N GLU A 287 -23.19 -16.88 -17.29
CA GLU A 287 -23.72 -17.95 -18.13
C GLU A 287 -23.01 -18.06 -19.49
N PRO A 288 -22.78 -16.97 -20.27
CA PRO A 288 -22.05 -17.07 -21.54
C PRO A 288 -20.60 -17.55 -21.39
N ALA A 289 -19.87 -17.01 -20.38
CA ALA A 289 -18.50 -17.42 -20.11
C ALA A 289 -18.42 -18.86 -19.58
N TYR A 290 -19.37 -19.28 -18.74
CA TYR A 290 -19.48 -20.66 -18.26
C TYR A 290 -19.65 -21.65 -19.41
N HIS A 291 -20.54 -21.36 -20.38
CA HIS A 291 -20.73 -22.20 -21.53
C HIS A 291 -19.48 -22.28 -22.43
N SER A 292 -18.74 -21.19 -22.57
CA SER A 292 -17.47 -21.17 -23.32
C SER A 292 -16.38 -22.02 -22.69
N LEU A 293 -16.37 -22.12 -21.34
CA LEU A 293 -15.34 -22.85 -20.57
C LEU A 293 -15.69 -24.29 -20.24
N ARG A 294 -16.98 -24.68 -20.28
CA ARG A 294 -17.56 -25.91 -19.73
C ARG A 294 -16.77 -27.19 -20.05
N ASP A 295 -16.33 -27.37 -21.29
CA ASP A 295 -15.62 -28.58 -21.72
C ASP A 295 -14.12 -28.35 -21.92
N LYS A 296 -13.61 -27.18 -21.51
CA LYS A 296 -12.24 -26.73 -21.77
C LYS A 296 -11.48 -26.28 -20.50
N TYR A 297 -12.20 -26.14 -19.39
CA TYR A 297 -11.64 -25.83 -18.06
C TYR A 297 -12.05 -26.94 -17.06
N PRO A 298 -11.24 -27.29 -16.06
CA PRO A 298 -11.58 -28.34 -15.09
C PRO A 298 -12.94 -28.08 -14.43
N VAL A 299 -13.86 -29.05 -14.51
CA VAL A 299 -15.24 -28.88 -14.08
C VAL A 299 -15.34 -28.65 -12.55
N GLU A 300 -14.42 -29.20 -11.78
CA GLU A 300 -14.32 -29.01 -10.34
C GLU A 300 -13.88 -27.58 -9.94
N LEU A 301 -13.29 -26.82 -10.86
CA LEU A 301 -12.84 -25.44 -10.67
C LEU A 301 -13.74 -24.40 -11.34
N LEU A 302 -14.83 -24.83 -12.02
CA LEU A 302 -15.73 -23.94 -12.73
C LEU A 302 -17.10 -23.87 -12.03
N ARG A 303 -17.55 -22.65 -11.73
CA ARG A 303 -18.84 -22.36 -11.07
C ARG A 303 -19.59 -21.29 -11.83
N LEU A 304 -20.91 -21.29 -11.70
CA LEU A 304 -21.74 -20.15 -12.11
C LEU A 304 -21.56 -19.00 -11.12
N ALA A 305 -21.34 -17.81 -11.65
CA ALA A 305 -21.24 -16.58 -10.85
C ALA A 305 -22.61 -16.15 -10.34
N THR A 306 -22.63 -15.67 -9.11
CA THR A 306 -23.73 -14.92 -8.54
C THR A 306 -23.34 -13.44 -8.43
N GLU A 307 -24.26 -12.54 -8.19
CA GLU A 307 -24.00 -11.09 -8.14
C GLU A 307 -22.92 -10.72 -7.10
N ASP A 308 -22.86 -11.43 -6.00
CA ASP A 308 -21.88 -11.24 -4.91
C ASP A 308 -20.45 -11.75 -5.23
N CYS A 309 -20.27 -12.43 -6.37
CA CYS A 309 -18.92 -12.73 -6.88
C CYS A 309 -18.24 -11.48 -7.45
N TYR A 310 -19.03 -10.51 -7.93
CA TYR A 310 -18.51 -9.24 -8.44
C TYR A 310 -18.30 -8.25 -7.28
N GLY A 311 -17.24 -7.47 -7.33
CA GLY A 311 -16.87 -6.54 -6.26
C GLY A 311 -16.29 -7.20 -5.01
N ARG A 312 -15.90 -8.46 -5.10
CA ARG A 312 -15.27 -9.24 -4.04
C ARG A 312 -13.76 -9.30 -4.24
N GLU A 313 -13.00 -8.88 -3.24
CA GLU A 313 -11.57 -9.16 -3.14
C GLU A 313 -11.39 -10.60 -2.66
N PHE A 314 -11.00 -11.51 -3.54
CA PHE A 314 -10.93 -12.95 -3.22
C PHE A 314 -9.75 -13.31 -2.32
N LEU A 315 -8.59 -12.68 -2.50
CA LEU A 315 -7.34 -13.00 -1.77
C LEU A 315 -6.95 -14.48 -1.82
N ASP A 316 -7.38 -15.19 -2.85
CA ASP A 316 -7.24 -16.62 -3.04
C ASP A 316 -7.10 -16.94 -4.54
N TYR A 317 -6.80 -18.19 -4.88
CA TYR A 317 -6.84 -18.70 -6.26
C TYR A 317 -8.30 -18.80 -6.77
N LYS A 318 -8.99 -17.68 -6.74
CA LYS A 318 -10.39 -17.52 -7.16
C LYS A 318 -10.56 -16.22 -7.92
N MET A 319 -11.42 -16.23 -8.94
CA MET A 319 -11.77 -15.02 -9.68
C MET A 319 -13.15 -15.13 -10.32
N ALA A 320 -13.75 -13.98 -10.60
CA ALA A 320 -14.98 -13.91 -11.40
C ALA A 320 -14.67 -13.67 -12.88
N ILE A 321 -15.62 -14.04 -13.75
CA ILE A 321 -15.64 -13.63 -15.17
C ILE A 321 -16.98 -13.02 -15.49
N LYS A 322 -16.94 -11.86 -16.15
CA LYS A 322 -18.12 -11.12 -16.63
C LYS A 322 -18.07 -10.94 -18.14
N THR A 323 -19.09 -11.41 -18.82
CA THR A 323 -19.30 -11.11 -20.24
C THR A 323 -20.07 -9.80 -20.40
N VAL A 324 -19.64 -8.97 -21.34
CA VAL A 324 -20.26 -7.69 -21.67
C VAL A 324 -20.48 -7.58 -23.20
N ASN A 325 -21.48 -6.81 -23.63
CA ASN A 325 -21.78 -6.64 -25.05
C ASN A 325 -21.11 -5.41 -25.68
N SER A 326 -20.50 -4.57 -24.85
CA SER A 326 -19.85 -3.35 -25.31
C SER A 326 -18.79 -2.84 -24.34
N PHE A 327 -17.92 -1.99 -24.85
CA PHE A 327 -16.95 -1.24 -24.05
C PHE A 327 -17.61 -0.42 -22.92
N GLN A 328 -18.77 0.18 -23.21
CA GLN A 328 -19.50 0.96 -22.21
C GLN A 328 -20.03 0.11 -21.05
N GLU A 329 -20.47 -1.13 -21.35
CA GLU A 329 -20.87 -2.08 -20.32
C GLU A 329 -19.67 -2.50 -19.44
N ALA A 330 -18.47 -2.68 -20.03
CA ALA A 330 -17.26 -2.96 -19.29
C ALA A 330 -16.92 -1.80 -18.31
N LEU A 331 -16.97 -0.56 -18.79
CA LEU A 331 -16.76 0.62 -17.95
C LEU A 331 -17.83 0.74 -16.85
N ALA A 332 -19.09 0.42 -17.15
CA ALA A 332 -20.17 0.43 -16.17
C ALA A 332 -19.95 -0.64 -15.09
N HIS A 333 -19.49 -1.83 -15.48
CA HIS A 333 -19.14 -2.90 -14.54
C HIS A 333 -18.00 -2.50 -13.61
N ILE A 334 -16.88 -1.99 -14.15
CA ILE A 334 -15.76 -1.49 -13.36
C ILE A 334 -16.21 -0.38 -12.40
N ARG A 335 -17.03 0.55 -12.86
CA ARG A 335 -17.54 1.65 -12.03
C ARG A 335 -18.41 1.15 -10.87
N LYS A 336 -19.18 0.07 -11.08
CA LYS A 336 -20.07 -0.50 -10.07
C LYS A 336 -19.34 -1.34 -9.04
N TYR A 337 -18.36 -2.15 -9.48
CA TYR A 337 -17.77 -3.20 -8.65
C TYR A 337 -16.29 -2.96 -8.30
N GLY A 338 -15.60 -2.09 -9.03
CA GLY A 338 -14.20 -1.76 -8.77
C GLY A 338 -13.98 -1.01 -7.46
N SER A 339 -12.86 -1.27 -6.83
CA SER A 339 -12.41 -0.57 -5.62
C SER A 339 -11.65 0.72 -5.91
N LYS A 340 -11.50 1.10 -7.18
CA LYS A 340 -10.65 2.20 -7.66
C LYS A 340 -9.15 1.98 -7.42
N HIS A 341 -8.73 0.73 -7.28
CA HIS A 341 -7.34 0.38 -7.03
C HIS A 341 -6.56 0.27 -8.33
N SER A 342 -6.75 -0.79 -9.09
CA SER A 342 -6.00 -1.07 -10.32
C SER A 342 -6.90 -1.73 -11.35
N GLU A 343 -6.92 -1.16 -12.55
CA GLU A 343 -7.76 -1.63 -13.65
C GLU A 343 -6.92 -1.77 -14.92
N CYS A 344 -7.17 -2.82 -15.70
CA CYS A 344 -6.42 -3.10 -16.92
C CYS A 344 -7.35 -3.26 -18.11
N ILE A 345 -6.91 -2.80 -19.29
CA ILE A 345 -7.47 -3.18 -20.59
C ILE A 345 -6.41 -3.91 -21.41
N ILE A 346 -6.82 -4.97 -22.10
CA ILE A 346 -6.00 -5.66 -23.13
C ILE A 346 -6.64 -5.34 -24.47
N THR A 347 -5.95 -4.54 -25.30
CA THR A 347 -6.44 -4.09 -26.61
C THR A 347 -5.31 -3.60 -27.52
N ASP A 348 -5.44 -3.82 -28.83
CA ASP A 348 -4.56 -3.25 -29.85
C ASP A 348 -5.13 -1.92 -30.41
N ASP A 349 -6.38 -1.58 -30.10
CA ASP A 349 -6.99 -0.31 -30.49
C ASP A 349 -6.54 0.82 -29.56
N LYS A 350 -5.69 1.70 -30.07
CA LYS A 350 -5.15 2.86 -29.34
C LYS A 350 -6.25 3.80 -28.87
N THR A 351 -7.29 4.01 -29.64
CA THR A 351 -8.41 4.91 -29.28
C THR A 351 -9.17 4.37 -28.08
N ARG A 352 -9.43 3.06 -28.07
CA ARG A 352 -10.08 2.39 -26.93
C ARG A 352 -9.17 2.40 -25.68
N ALA A 353 -7.87 2.19 -25.85
CA ALA A 353 -6.89 2.28 -24.77
C ALA A 353 -6.87 3.68 -24.16
N GLU A 354 -6.78 4.74 -24.96
CA GLU A 354 -6.82 6.13 -24.49
C GLU A 354 -8.14 6.46 -23.80
N TRP A 355 -9.26 5.96 -24.35
CA TRP A 355 -10.59 6.17 -23.78
C TRP A 355 -10.73 5.46 -22.42
N PHE A 356 -10.24 4.22 -22.31
CA PHE A 356 -10.20 3.49 -21.06
C PHE A 356 -9.40 4.24 -19.99
N CYS A 357 -8.19 4.69 -20.33
CA CYS A 357 -7.35 5.46 -19.41
C CYS A 357 -8.00 6.76 -18.93
N ARG A 358 -8.82 7.40 -19.76
CA ARG A 358 -9.52 8.64 -19.41
C ARG A 358 -10.78 8.41 -18.55
N GLU A 359 -11.56 7.36 -18.86
CA GLU A 359 -12.87 7.15 -18.25
C GLU A 359 -12.80 6.33 -16.95
N VAL A 360 -11.77 5.50 -16.79
CA VAL A 360 -11.63 4.65 -15.61
C VAL A 360 -11.08 5.44 -14.42
N ASP A 361 -11.88 5.57 -13.39
CA ASP A 361 -11.52 6.25 -12.13
C ASP A 361 -10.84 5.28 -11.17
N ALA A 362 -9.57 4.92 -11.45
CA ALA A 362 -8.74 4.09 -10.59
C ALA A 362 -7.40 4.79 -10.26
N ALA A 363 -6.73 4.32 -9.20
CA ALA A 363 -5.42 4.81 -8.82
C ALA A 363 -4.35 4.46 -9.87
N CYS A 364 -4.45 3.25 -10.43
CA CYS A 364 -3.56 2.78 -11.49
C CYS A 364 -4.40 2.20 -12.64
N VAL A 365 -4.12 2.64 -13.86
CA VAL A 365 -4.78 2.17 -15.07
C VAL A 365 -3.73 1.63 -16.03
N TYR A 366 -3.93 0.40 -16.49
CA TYR A 366 -2.98 -0.35 -17.31
C TYR A 366 -3.51 -0.60 -18.71
N VAL A 367 -2.64 -0.54 -19.66
CA VAL A 367 -2.88 -0.99 -21.05
C VAL A 367 -1.87 -2.09 -21.34
N ASN A 368 -2.35 -3.28 -21.67
CA ASN A 368 -1.54 -4.44 -22.05
C ASN A 368 -0.45 -4.83 -21.01
N ALA A 369 -0.75 -4.61 -19.72
CA ALA A 369 0.13 -4.98 -18.60
C ALA A 369 -0.69 -5.42 -17.39
N PRO A 370 -0.22 -6.40 -16.60
CA PRO A 370 -0.97 -6.91 -15.46
C PRO A 370 -1.04 -5.90 -14.30
N THR A 371 -2.17 -5.90 -13.58
CA THR A 371 -2.39 -5.08 -12.37
C THR A 371 -1.38 -5.37 -11.26
N SER A 372 -0.71 -6.52 -11.31
CA SER A 372 0.34 -6.93 -10.38
C SER A 372 1.56 -5.99 -10.32
N PHE A 373 1.70 -5.06 -11.25
CA PHE A 373 2.72 -4.00 -11.23
C PHE A 373 2.36 -2.83 -10.29
N THR A 374 1.15 -2.77 -9.71
CA THR A 374 0.83 -1.74 -8.72
C THR A 374 1.55 -2.03 -7.40
N ASP A 375 2.79 -1.59 -7.32
CA ASP A 375 3.74 -1.86 -6.25
C ASP A 375 4.80 -0.75 -6.26
N GLY A 376 5.17 -0.22 -5.09
CA GLY A 376 6.11 0.89 -5.00
C GLY A 376 7.49 0.57 -5.56
N ALA A 377 8.00 -0.64 -5.37
CA ALA A 377 9.28 -1.05 -5.95
C ALA A 377 9.20 -1.16 -7.47
N GLN A 378 8.09 -1.70 -8.02
CA GLN A 378 7.87 -1.81 -9.46
C GLN A 378 7.69 -0.44 -10.14
N PHE A 379 7.17 0.55 -9.40
CA PHE A 379 7.05 1.94 -9.88
C PHE A 379 8.34 2.75 -9.73
N GLY A 380 9.42 2.13 -9.22
CA GLY A 380 10.69 2.81 -9.01
C GLY A 380 10.70 3.71 -7.77
N LEU A 381 9.71 3.56 -6.88
CA LEU A 381 9.58 4.35 -5.65
C LEU A 381 10.38 3.75 -4.48
N GLY A 382 10.99 2.58 -4.66
CA GLY A 382 11.87 1.89 -3.72
C GLY A 382 11.14 1.12 -2.63
N ALA A 383 10.17 1.72 -1.95
CA ALA A 383 9.29 1.10 -0.95
C ALA A 383 7.95 1.83 -0.91
N GLU A 384 6.97 1.26 -0.20
CA GLU A 384 5.66 1.88 -0.03
C GLU A 384 5.09 1.61 1.37
N ILE A 385 4.35 2.58 1.91
CA ILE A 385 3.51 2.38 3.10
C ILE A 385 2.22 1.65 2.74
N GLY A 386 1.72 1.83 1.52
CA GLY A 386 0.51 1.22 0.99
C GLY A 386 0.02 1.89 -0.26
N ILE A 387 -1.14 1.43 -0.75
CA ILE A 387 -1.73 1.92 -1.99
C ILE A 387 -3.04 2.61 -1.64
N SER A 388 -3.13 3.92 -1.89
CA SER A 388 -4.33 4.71 -1.64
C SER A 388 -5.25 4.71 -2.86
N THR A 389 -6.54 4.51 -2.62
CA THR A 389 -7.59 4.61 -3.65
C THR A 389 -8.38 5.91 -3.59
N GLN A 390 -8.12 6.75 -2.59
CA GLN A 390 -8.81 8.03 -2.44
C GLN A 390 -8.26 9.11 -3.38
N LYS A 391 -9.01 10.20 -3.55
CA LYS A 391 -8.63 11.32 -4.44
C LYS A 391 -7.98 12.49 -3.72
N LEU A 392 -8.21 12.61 -2.42
CA LEU A 392 -7.64 13.71 -1.64
C LEU A 392 -6.25 13.32 -1.16
N HIS A 393 -5.24 14.13 -1.51
CA HIS A 393 -3.82 13.95 -1.31
C HIS A 393 -3.26 12.77 -2.11
N ALA A 394 -2.67 11.74 -1.44
CA ALA A 394 -2.01 10.62 -2.13
C ALA A 394 -3.01 9.68 -2.81
N ARG A 395 -2.68 9.23 -4.02
CA ARG A 395 -3.43 8.22 -4.76
C ARG A 395 -2.46 7.27 -5.48
N GLY A 396 -2.66 5.96 -5.34
CA GLY A 396 -1.73 4.94 -5.82
C GLY A 396 -0.73 4.52 -4.74
N PRO A 397 0.39 3.89 -5.12
CA PRO A 397 1.46 3.53 -4.19
C PRO A 397 2.00 4.76 -3.46
N MET A 398 2.04 4.69 -2.13
CA MET A 398 2.50 5.79 -1.28
C MET A 398 3.92 5.53 -0.80
N ALA A 399 4.87 6.26 -1.33
CA ALA A 399 6.27 6.25 -0.97
C ALA A 399 6.67 7.54 -0.23
N LEU A 400 7.91 7.98 -0.41
CA LEU A 400 8.45 9.14 0.31
C LEU A 400 7.75 10.45 -0.02
N GLU A 401 7.40 10.69 -1.30
CA GLU A 401 6.78 11.95 -1.71
C GLU A 401 5.34 12.06 -1.20
N GLU A 402 4.60 10.95 -1.19
CA GLU A 402 3.20 10.86 -0.79
C GLU A 402 2.98 11.06 0.72
N ILE A 403 4.03 10.89 1.53
CA ILE A 403 4.01 11.18 2.98
C ILE A 403 4.70 12.50 3.31
N THR A 404 4.74 13.42 2.33
CA THR A 404 5.11 14.83 2.50
C THR A 404 3.97 15.76 2.08
N THR A 405 4.05 16.99 2.54
CA THR A 405 3.20 18.09 2.09
C THR A 405 4.06 19.24 1.60
N TYR A 406 3.52 20.42 1.49
CA TYR A 406 4.28 21.59 1.06
C TYR A 406 3.95 22.85 1.88
N LYS A 407 4.89 23.78 1.92
CA LYS A 407 4.66 25.15 2.39
C LYS A 407 5.06 26.15 1.32
N TRP A 408 4.49 27.34 1.42
CA TRP A 408 4.86 28.46 0.58
C TRP A 408 5.92 29.30 1.29
N ILE A 409 7.03 29.57 0.61
CA ILE A 409 8.08 30.49 1.02
C ILE A 409 7.95 31.73 0.13
N VAL A 410 7.79 32.89 0.75
CA VAL A 410 7.66 34.18 0.04
C VAL A 410 8.82 35.06 0.47
N GLU A 411 9.68 35.37 -0.50
CA GLU A 411 10.85 36.25 -0.31
C GLU A 411 10.58 37.62 -0.94
N GLY A 412 10.70 38.66 -0.14
CA GLY A 412 10.50 40.03 -0.57
C GLY A 412 11.63 40.95 -0.15
N SER A 413 11.59 42.22 -0.64
CA SER A 413 12.51 43.30 -0.30
C SER A 413 11.77 44.59 0.12
N GLY A 414 10.63 44.40 0.82
CA GLY A 414 9.82 45.50 1.34
C GLY A 414 8.56 45.81 0.53
N GLN A 415 8.17 44.96 -0.41
CA GLN A 415 6.92 45.11 -1.16
C GLN A 415 5.71 45.08 -0.20
N THR A 416 4.79 46.01 -0.41
CA THR A 416 3.51 46.08 0.28
C THR A 416 2.37 45.76 -0.68
N ARG A 417 1.27 45.23 -0.16
CA ARG A 417 0.04 45.09 -0.95
C ARG A 417 -0.68 46.42 -1.00
N PRO A 418 -1.09 46.90 -2.20
CA PRO A 418 -1.85 48.12 -2.34
C PRO A 418 -3.21 48.08 -1.62
#